data_29b6bce25b40a21a2d58af0ec1774366
#
_entry.id   29b6bce25b40a21a2d58af0ec1774366
#
_cell.length_a   1.000
_cell.length_b   1.000
_cell.length_c   1.000
_cell.angle_alpha   90.00
_cell.angle_beta   90.00
_cell.angle_gamma   90.00
#
_symmetry.space_group_name_H-M   'P 1'
#
loop_
_entity.id
_entity.type
_entity.pdbx_description
1 polymer ?
#
loop_
_entity_poly.entity_id
_entity_poly.type
_entity_poly.pdbx_seq_one_letter_code
_entity_poly.pdbx_strand_id
1 'polypeptide(L)'
;MRSGFVAVAGRPNVGKSTLVNALVGAKVAVVSDKSQTTRRAIRGIVNGEREAEPFQLVLVDLPGFQHPRDALTERMQRRVERELADCDGALFVLNGAEKSAGGDRFIAAVLKSTGVPVVAAVNKVDMLDRARTAEALATAARFEEAGVNLRAVFPVSARRGTGVDPLREELAALLPEGPAYFPAAEVSDQPREIVLAELIREQALRRTRQEVPHSVEVHVEELEERDDLTVVRAVIWVETDSQKGILIGAHGSMIRAIGTAARRELQRELGRRVHLDLTVKVRAAWRRDESLLDRLGIEP
;
A
#
# COMPACT_ATOMS: atom_id res chain seq x y z
N MET A 1 -1.64 18.78 -20.70
CA MET A 1 -2.17 17.64 -19.90
C MET A 1 -2.08 17.98 -18.42
N ARG A 2 -2.82 17.28 -17.58
CA ARG A 2 -2.67 17.41 -16.12
C ARG A 2 -1.84 16.25 -15.58
N SER A 3 -0.94 16.52 -14.66
CA SER A 3 -0.11 15.50 -14.04
C SER A 3 0.32 15.91 -12.63
N GLY A 4 0.40 14.95 -11.73
CA GLY A 4 0.78 15.24 -10.34
C GLY A 4 0.65 14.05 -9.42
N PHE A 5 0.99 14.28 -8.16
CA PHE A 5 1.07 13.28 -7.11
C PHE A 5 -0.05 13.45 -6.09
N VAL A 6 -0.73 12.36 -5.75
CA VAL A 6 -1.77 12.33 -4.72
C VAL A 6 -1.41 11.31 -3.66
N ALA A 7 -1.18 11.78 -2.43
CA ALA A 7 -0.88 10.92 -1.30
C ALA A 7 -2.11 10.17 -0.82
N VAL A 8 -2.00 8.86 -0.59
CA VAL A 8 -3.10 8.04 -0.05
C VAL A 8 -2.91 7.84 1.45
N ALA A 9 -3.66 8.59 2.23
CA ALA A 9 -3.60 8.62 3.68
C ALA A 9 -4.79 7.88 4.32
N GLY A 10 -4.57 7.29 5.49
CA GLY A 10 -5.61 6.59 6.22
C GLY A 10 -5.04 5.62 7.24
N ARG A 11 -5.85 5.20 8.22
CA ARG A 11 -5.46 4.21 9.23
C ARG A 11 -5.03 2.88 8.58
N PRO A 12 -4.28 2.03 9.28
CA PRO A 12 -4.11 0.64 8.86
C PRO A 12 -5.47 -0.05 8.63
N ASN A 13 -5.53 -0.94 7.65
CA ASN A 13 -6.69 -1.79 7.32
C ASN A 13 -7.98 -1.07 6.85
N VAL A 14 -7.94 0.22 6.55
CA VAL A 14 -9.08 0.92 5.91
C VAL A 14 -9.23 0.56 4.43
N GLY A 15 -8.22 -0.07 3.82
CA GLY A 15 -8.22 -0.54 2.44
C GLY A 15 -7.49 0.37 1.46
N LYS A 16 -6.49 1.15 1.91
CA LYS A 16 -5.67 2.03 1.05
C LYS A 16 -5.10 1.30 -0.17
N SER A 17 -4.27 0.28 0.06
CA SER A 17 -3.62 -0.49 -1.00
C SER A 17 -4.62 -1.20 -1.93
N THR A 18 -5.77 -1.64 -1.39
CA THR A 18 -6.86 -2.19 -2.21
C THR A 18 -7.45 -1.13 -3.13
N LEU A 19 -7.64 0.09 -2.61
CA LEU A 19 -8.19 1.21 -3.38
C LEU A 19 -7.18 1.71 -4.43
N VAL A 20 -5.90 1.77 -4.09
CA VAL A 20 -4.83 2.10 -5.06
C VAL A 20 -4.84 1.10 -6.21
N ASN A 21 -4.85 -0.21 -5.94
CA ASN A 21 -4.94 -1.24 -6.98
C ASN A 21 -6.20 -1.09 -7.85
N ALA A 22 -7.35 -0.75 -7.24
CA ALA A 22 -8.59 -0.53 -7.97
C ALA A 22 -8.55 0.73 -8.87
N LEU A 23 -7.94 1.82 -8.40
CA LEU A 23 -7.75 3.06 -9.15
C LEU A 23 -6.77 2.87 -10.32
N VAL A 24 -5.68 2.15 -10.10
CA VAL A 24 -4.66 1.83 -11.13
C VAL A 24 -5.19 0.81 -12.15
N GLY A 25 -6.06 -0.11 -11.71
CA GLY A 25 -6.52 -1.23 -12.54
C GLY A 25 -5.53 -2.40 -12.60
N ALA A 26 -4.47 -2.36 -11.79
CA ALA A 26 -3.42 -3.38 -11.70
C ALA A 26 -2.99 -3.61 -10.25
N LYS A 27 -2.32 -4.73 -9.98
CA LYS A 27 -1.82 -5.03 -8.64
C LYS A 27 -0.44 -4.40 -8.45
N VAL A 28 -0.39 -3.20 -7.89
CA VAL A 28 0.84 -2.46 -7.58
C VAL A 28 1.19 -2.49 -6.09
N ALA A 29 0.21 -2.68 -5.22
CA ALA A 29 0.38 -2.71 -3.78
C ALA A 29 -0.10 -4.04 -3.17
N VAL A 30 0.61 -4.50 -2.14
CA VAL A 30 0.25 -5.71 -1.37
C VAL A 30 -1.01 -5.46 -0.55
N VAL A 31 -1.91 -6.44 -0.56
CA VAL A 31 -3.17 -6.39 0.19
C VAL A 31 -3.18 -7.45 1.28
N SER A 32 -3.28 -7.03 2.53
CA SER A 32 -3.45 -7.92 3.69
C SER A 32 -4.34 -7.27 4.75
N ASP A 33 -4.98 -8.11 5.57
CA ASP A 33 -5.71 -7.69 6.76
C ASP A 33 -4.80 -7.37 7.96
N LYS A 34 -3.49 -7.51 7.80
CA LYS A 34 -2.50 -7.22 8.84
C LYS A 34 -2.10 -5.75 8.85
N SER A 35 -1.86 -5.20 10.03
CA SER A 35 -1.27 -3.87 10.18
C SER A 35 0.17 -3.85 9.63
N GLN A 36 0.62 -2.70 9.15
CA GLN A 36 1.96 -2.53 8.55
C GLN A 36 2.20 -3.38 7.30
N THR A 37 1.15 -3.60 6.49
CA THR A 37 1.30 -4.29 5.20
C THR A 37 2.17 -3.47 4.26
N THR A 38 1.91 -2.17 4.12
CA THR A 38 2.72 -1.22 3.36
C THR A 38 3.80 -0.65 4.28
N ARG A 39 5.06 -0.83 3.93
CA ARG A 39 6.23 -0.31 4.67
C ARG A 39 7.03 0.70 3.86
N ARG A 40 6.86 0.68 2.55
CA ARG A 40 7.46 1.60 1.58
C ARG A 40 6.38 2.43 0.95
N ALA A 41 6.67 3.66 0.58
CA ALA A 41 5.79 4.41 -0.30
C ALA A 41 5.77 3.72 -1.68
N ILE A 42 4.58 3.38 -2.15
CA ILE A 42 4.37 2.70 -3.43
C ILE A 42 3.70 3.68 -4.37
N ARG A 43 4.27 3.91 -5.54
CA ARG A 43 3.63 4.74 -6.56
C ARG A 43 2.85 3.88 -7.52
N GLY A 44 1.55 4.18 -7.62
CA GLY A 44 0.65 3.62 -8.63
C GLY A 44 0.32 4.67 -9.67
N ILE A 45 0.59 4.38 -10.94
CA ILE A 45 0.47 5.33 -12.05
C ILE A 45 -0.84 5.05 -12.80
N VAL A 46 -1.66 6.08 -12.94
CA VAL A 46 -2.93 6.05 -13.66
C VAL A 46 -2.84 7.05 -14.81
N ASN A 47 -2.91 6.55 -16.04
CA ASN A 47 -3.05 7.38 -17.22
C ASN A 47 -4.51 7.34 -17.68
N GLY A 48 -5.07 8.46 -18.10
CA GLY A 48 -6.45 8.57 -18.55
C GLY A 48 -6.76 9.88 -19.22
N GLU A 49 -8.04 10.09 -19.51
CA GLU A 49 -8.58 11.33 -20.05
C GLU A 49 -9.74 11.80 -19.17
N ARG A 50 -9.80 13.09 -18.93
CA ARG A 50 -10.91 13.77 -18.27
C ARG A 50 -11.35 14.97 -19.15
N GLU A 51 -12.63 14.97 -19.55
CA GLU A 51 -13.16 16.03 -20.44
C GLU A 51 -12.35 16.22 -21.74
N ALA A 52 -11.84 15.09 -22.32
CA ALA A 52 -10.93 15.04 -23.47
C ALA A 52 -9.52 15.61 -23.22
N GLU A 53 -9.18 15.94 -21.97
CA GLU A 53 -7.81 16.28 -21.59
C GLU A 53 -7.07 15.06 -21.02
N PRO A 54 -5.88 14.72 -21.51
CA PRO A 54 -5.08 13.65 -20.93
C PRO A 54 -4.59 14.03 -19.54
N PHE A 55 -4.56 13.03 -18.62
CA PHE A 55 -3.96 13.19 -17.30
C PHE A 55 -3.06 12.01 -16.94
N GLN A 56 -2.13 12.27 -16.02
CA GLN A 56 -1.36 11.25 -15.32
C GLN A 56 -1.45 11.49 -13.81
N LEU A 57 -2.18 10.62 -13.13
CA LEU A 57 -2.32 10.63 -11.67
C LEU A 57 -1.35 9.63 -11.06
N VAL A 58 -0.42 10.10 -10.23
CA VAL A 58 0.51 9.27 -9.47
C VAL A 58 0.01 9.14 -8.04
N LEU A 59 -0.53 7.97 -7.70
CA LEU A 59 -1.00 7.65 -6.35
C LEU A 59 0.18 7.18 -5.51
N VAL A 60 0.45 7.86 -4.40
CA VAL A 60 1.50 7.47 -3.45
C VAL A 60 0.84 6.74 -2.28
N ASP A 61 0.86 5.37 -2.30
CA ASP A 61 0.33 4.55 -1.20
C ASP A 61 1.29 4.61 -0.01
N LEU A 62 0.92 5.41 0.98
CA LEU A 62 1.73 5.63 2.17
C LEU A 62 1.51 4.53 3.21
N PRO A 63 2.56 4.17 3.98
CA PRO A 63 2.40 3.39 5.18
C PRO A 63 1.29 3.93 6.06
N GLY A 64 0.54 3.04 6.72
CA GLY A 64 -0.53 3.48 7.63
C GLY A 64 0.03 4.30 8.79
N PHE A 65 -0.59 5.45 9.05
CA PHE A 65 -0.21 6.32 10.16
C PHE A 65 -0.29 5.59 11.50
N GLN A 66 0.79 5.63 12.28
CA GLN A 66 0.88 5.04 13.61
C GLN A 66 1.94 5.76 14.45
N HIS A 67 1.82 5.62 15.78
CA HIS A 67 2.87 6.13 16.66
C HIS A 67 4.16 5.30 16.51
N PRO A 68 5.33 5.94 16.36
CA PRO A 68 6.61 5.26 16.28
C PRO A 68 6.89 4.40 17.52
N ARG A 69 7.43 3.20 17.32
CA ARG A 69 7.82 2.27 18.40
C ARG A 69 9.25 1.77 18.27
N ASP A 70 9.81 1.85 17.08
CA ASP A 70 11.15 1.42 16.72
C ASP A 70 11.64 2.21 15.49
N ALA A 71 12.90 2.05 15.10
CA ALA A 71 13.50 2.76 13.97
C ALA A 71 12.72 2.55 12.66
N LEU A 72 12.22 1.35 12.41
CA LEU A 72 11.38 1.06 11.25
C LEU A 72 10.14 1.96 11.21
N THR A 73 9.38 1.99 12.31
CA THR A 73 8.12 2.75 12.38
C THR A 73 8.36 4.26 12.40
N GLU A 74 9.50 4.70 12.93
CA GLU A 74 9.93 6.10 12.89
C GLU A 74 10.27 6.53 11.45
N ARG A 75 11.03 5.72 10.70
CA ARG A 75 11.29 5.97 9.28
C ARG A 75 10.01 6.01 8.45
N MET A 76 9.10 5.06 8.68
CA MET A 76 7.79 5.04 8.02
C MET A 76 7.01 6.33 8.27
N GLN A 77 7.03 6.87 9.50
CA GLN A 77 6.34 8.11 9.84
C GLN A 77 6.98 9.33 9.17
N ARG A 78 8.32 9.45 9.23
CA ARG A 78 9.04 10.54 8.55
C ARG A 78 8.80 10.52 7.04
N ARG A 79 8.79 9.33 6.44
CA ARG A 79 8.47 9.17 5.01
C ARG A 79 7.07 9.67 4.67
N VAL A 80 6.09 9.30 5.49
CA VAL A 80 4.70 9.76 5.31
C VAL A 80 4.59 11.28 5.34
N GLU A 81 5.24 11.94 6.31
CA GLU A 81 5.21 13.40 6.45
C GLU A 81 5.87 14.10 5.26
N ARG A 82 7.00 13.57 4.78
CA ARG A 82 7.73 14.10 3.62
C ARG A 82 6.92 13.94 2.33
N GLU A 83 6.46 12.72 2.03
CA GLU A 83 5.68 12.45 0.81
C GLU A 83 4.37 13.25 0.77
N LEU A 84 3.71 13.47 1.93
CA LEU A 84 2.52 14.32 2.01
C LEU A 84 2.82 15.78 1.67
N ALA A 85 3.97 16.31 2.09
CA ALA A 85 4.35 17.69 1.82
C ALA A 85 4.68 17.92 0.33
N ASP A 86 5.14 16.88 -0.36
CA ASP A 86 5.57 16.94 -1.76
C ASP A 86 4.42 16.61 -2.76
N CYS A 87 3.23 16.24 -2.27
CA CYS A 87 2.09 15.91 -3.13
C CYS A 87 1.20 17.13 -3.46
N ASP A 88 0.58 17.09 -4.63
CA ASP A 88 -0.38 18.12 -5.11
C ASP A 88 -1.76 18.01 -4.44
N GLY A 89 -2.05 16.85 -3.84
CA GLY A 89 -3.29 16.57 -3.13
C GLY A 89 -3.22 15.33 -2.27
N ALA A 90 -4.29 15.04 -1.54
CA ALA A 90 -4.39 13.84 -0.73
C ALA A 90 -5.75 13.13 -0.90
N LEU A 91 -5.69 11.79 -0.91
CA LEU A 91 -6.85 10.89 -0.81
C LEU A 91 -6.93 10.38 0.63
N PHE A 92 -7.90 10.86 1.40
CA PHE A 92 -8.15 10.42 2.77
C PHE A 92 -9.11 9.24 2.79
N VAL A 93 -8.59 8.04 3.06
CA VAL A 93 -9.37 6.79 3.06
C VAL A 93 -9.86 6.48 4.46
N LEU A 94 -11.16 6.40 4.61
CA LEU A 94 -11.89 6.10 5.86
C LEU A 94 -12.57 4.73 5.76
N ASN A 95 -12.70 4.02 6.88
CA ASN A 95 -13.45 2.77 6.93
C ASN A 95 -14.91 3.05 7.27
N GLY A 96 -15.82 2.94 6.31
CA GLY A 96 -17.25 3.17 6.53
C GLY A 96 -17.90 2.17 7.49
N ALA A 97 -17.35 0.96 7.62
CA ALA A 97 -17.88 -0.08 8.52
C ALA A 97 -17.47 0.12 10.00
N GLU A 98 -16.60 1.08 10.30
CA GLU A 98 -16.14 1.39 11.65
C GLU A 98 -16.47 2.83 12.02
N LYS A 99 -16.72 3.09 13.31
CA LYS A 99 -16.83 4.47 13.78
C LYS A 99 -15.50 5.20 13.62
N SER A 100 -15.57 6.47 13.25
CA SER A 100 -14.39 7.33 13.21
C SER A 100 -13.66 7.31 14.55
N ALA A 101 -12.38 7.00 14.53
CA ALA A 101 -11.56 6.82 15.73
C ALA A 101 -10.52 7.94 15.88
N GLY A 102 -9.81 7.92 17.03
CA GLY A 102 -8.72 8.88 17.29
C GLY A 102 -7.65 8.91 16.19
N GLY A 103 -7.39 7.78 15.54
CA GLY A 103 -6.46 7.71 14.40
C GLY A 103 -6.91 8.50 13.17
N ASP A 104 -8.21 8.55 12.87
CA ASP A 104 -8.73 9.36 11.76
C ASP A 104 -8.57 10.85 12.05
N ARG A 105 -8.81 11.27 13.30
CA ARG A 105 -8.60 12.65 13.75
C ARG A 105 -7.13 13.06 13.71
N PHE A 106 -6.22 12.18 14.07
CA PHE A 106 -4.78 12.41 13.96
C PHE A 106 -4.36 12.64 12.50
N ILE A 107 -4.81 11.78 11.58
CA ILE A 107 -4.52 11.93 10.16
C ILE A 107 -5.12 13.23 9.61
N ALA A 108 -6.37 13.56 9.99
CA ALA A 108 -7.01 14.81 9.60
C ALA A 108 -6.21 16.04 10.08
N ALA A 109 -5.64 16.00 11.29
CA ALA A 109 -4.78 17.07 11.79
C ALA A 109 -3.49 17.22 10.96
N VAL A 110 -2.88 16.12 10.54
CA VAL A 110 -1.72 16.14 9.63
C VAL A 110 -2.11 16.69 8.26
N LEU A 111 -3.21 16.23 7.66
CA LEU A 111 -3.71 16.75 6.37
C LEU A 111 -4.04 18.24 6.43
N LYS A 112 -4.59 18.70 7.56
CA LYS A 112 -4.83 20.13 7.79
C LYS A 112 -3.53 20.93 7.79
N SER A 113 -2.47 20.42 8.40
CA SER A 113 -1.19 21.13 8.49
C SER A 113 -0.48 21.26 7.15
N THR A 114 -0.71 20.35 6.20
CA THR A 114 -0.15 20.44 4.84
C THR A 114 -0.88 21.46 3.97
N GLY A 115 -2.17 21.73 4.23
CA GLY A 115 -2.99 22.64 3.45
C GLY A 115 -3.35 22.15 2.05
N VAL A 116 -2.88 20.98 1.61
CA VAL A 116 -3.17 20.42 0.30
C VAL A 116 -4.67 20.11 0.14
N PRO A 117 -5.22 20.16 -1.09
CA PRO A 117 -6.61 19.76 -1.32
C PRO A 117 -6.78 18.25 -1.03
N VAL A 118 -7.87 17.91 -0.33
CA VAL A 118 -8.17 16.55 0.13
C VAL A 118 -9.47 16.08 -0.48
N VAL A 119 -9.45 14.87 -1.05
CA VAL A 119 -10.66 14.11 -1.38
C VAL A 119 -10.78 12.96 -0.38
N ALA A 120 -11.94 12.80 0.25
CA ALA A 120 -12.19 11.70 1.16
C ALA A 120 -12.91 10.54 0.47
N ALA A 121 -12.47 9.31 0.74
CA ALA A 121 -13.12 8.08 0.31
C ALA A 121 -13.60 7.29 1.54
N VAL A 122 -14.91 7.17 1.70
CA VAL A 122 -15.53 6.26 2.67
C VAL A 122 -15.59 4.89 2.04
N ASN A 123 -14.59 4.06 2.36
CA ASN A 123 -14.42 2.73 1.79
C ASN A 123 -15.21 1.64 2.55
N LYS A 124 -15.38 0.49 1.91
CA LYS A 124 -16.12 -0.69 2.39
C LYS A 124 -17.63 -0.46 2.48
N VAL A 125 -18.19 0.39 1.64
CA VAL A 125 -19.65 0.64 1.62
C VAL A 125 -20.45 -0.60 1.19
N ASP A 126 -19.81 -1.59 0.59
CA ASP A 126 -20.40 -2.91 0.30
C ASP A 126 -20.80 -3.70 1.57
N MET A 127 -20.34 -3.28 2.74
CA MET A 127 -20.68 -3.82 4.06
C MET A 127 -21.78 -3.02 4.77
N LEU A 128 -22.30 -1.95 4.16
CA LEU A 128 -23.26 -1.01 4.73
C LEU A 128 -24.57 -1.01 3.97
N ASP A 129 -25.64 -0.72 4.67
CA ASP A 129 -26.90 -0.28 4.07
C ASP A 129 -26.85 1.20 3.67
N ARG A 130 -27.93 1.68 3.03
CA ARG A 130 -28.02 3.07 2.56
C ARG A 130 -27.97 4.10 3.70
N ALA A 131 -28.60 3.82 4.83
CA ALA A 131 -28.65 4.74 5.97
C ALA A 131 -27.28 4.88 6.63
N ARG A 132 -26.59 3.75 6.88
CA ARG A 132 -25.23 3.75 7.42
C ARG A 132 -24.21 4.38 6.47
N THR A 133 -24.39 4.18 5.16
CA THR A 133 -23.55 4.86 4.16
C THR A 133 -23.70 6.37 4.25
N ALA A 134 -24.93 6.88 4.32
CA ALA A 134 -25.20 8.31 4.47
C ALA A 134 -24.62 8.88 5.78
N GLU A 135 -24.75 8.16 6.91
CA GLU A 135 -24.14 8.54 8.19
C GLU A 135 -22.60 8.61 8.12
N ALA A 136 -21.98 7.63 7.48
CA ALA A 136 -20.53 7.59 7.31
C ALA A 136 -20.02 8.74 6.44
N LEU A 137 -20.73 9.07 5.36
CA LEU A 137 -20.42 10.23 4.50
C LEU A 137 -20.57 11.55 5.27
N ALA A 138 -21.65 11.72 6.03
CA ALA A 138 -21.86 12.91 6.86
C ALA A 138 -20.77 13.06 7.94
N THR A 139 -20.32 11.94 8.50
CA THR A 139 -19.20 11.91 9.46
C THR A 139 -17.88 12.33 8.79
N ALA A 140 -17.61 11.86 7.58
CA ALA A 140 -16.42 12.23 6.82
C ALA A 140 -16.43 13.72 6.42
N ALA A 141 -17.60 14.28 6.05
CA ALA A 141 -17.74 15.68 5.70
C ALA A 141 -17.39 16.63 6.87
N ARG A 142 -17.56 16.22 8.13
CA ARG A 142 -17.19 17.04 9.31
C ARG A 142 -15.70 17.33 9.44
N PHE A 143 -14.84 16.65 8.69
CA PHE A 143 -13.41 16.98 8.67
C PHE A 143 -13.13 18.34 8.00
N GLU A 144 -14.03 18.83 7.14
CA GLU A 144 -14.01 20.20 6.62
C GLU A 144 -14.18 21.22 7.76
N GLU A 145 -15.16 21.01 8.66
CA GLU A 145 -15.37 21.85 9.85
C GLU A 145 -14.15 21.83 10.80
N ALA A 146 -13.41 20.71 10.81
CA ALA A 146 -12.15 20.60 11.55
C ALA A 146 -10.97 21.34 10.89
N GLY A 147 -11.18 21.90 9.69
CA GLY A 147 -10.23 22.72 8.95
C GLY A 147 -9.37 21.95 7.95
N VAL A 148 -9.75 20.73 7.58
CA VAL A 148 -9.17 20.02 6.43
C VAL A 148 -9.65 20.68 5.15
N ASN A 149 -8.77 20.92 4.17
CA ASN A 149 -9.14 21.48 2.86
C ASN A 149 -9.87 20.42 2.00
N LEU A 150 -11.05 19.99 2.48
CA LEU A 150 -11.85 18.92 1.90
C LEU A 150 -12.59 19.40 0.65
N ARG A 151 -12.41 18.75 -0.48
CA ARG A 151 -13.05 19.07 -1.77
C ARG A 151 -14.31 18.26 -2.00
N ALA A 152 -14.26 16.97 -1.72
CA ALA A 152 -15.36 16.05 -1.94
C ALA A 152 -15.27 14.82 -1.05
N VAL A 153 -16.40 14.11 -0.89
CA VAL A 153 -16.49 12.84 -0.15
C VAL A 153 -17.19 11.80 -1.02
N PHE A 154 -16.52 10.67 -1.27
CA PHE A 154 -17.03 9.60 -2.11
C PHE A 154 -17.32 8.31 -1.33
N PRO A 155 -18.51 7.70 -1.52
CA PRO A 155 -18.74 6.32 -1.10
C PRO A 155 -18.06 5.35 -2.06
N VAL A 156 -17.18 4.47 -1.55
CA VAL A 156 -16.45 3.53 -2.41
C VAL A 156 -16.46 2.12 -1.83
N SER A 157 -16.41 1.14 -2.71
CA SER A 157 -16.00 -0.22 -2.39
C SER A 157 -14.81 -0.59 -3.27
N ALA A 158 -13.62 -0.45 -2.73
CA ALA A 158 -12.39 -0.83 -3.43
C ALA A 158 -12.40 -2.30 -3.88
N ARG A 159 -13.08 -3.17 -3.12
CA ARG A 159 -13.21 -4.60 -3.41
C ARG A 159 -14.13 -4.88 -4.60
N ARG A 160 -15.20 -4.10 -4.76
CA ARG A 160 -16.23 -4.29 -5.82
C ARG A 160 -16.08 -3.33 -6.99
N GLY A 161 -15.16 -2.36 -6.89
CA GLY A 161 -14.98 -1.30 -7.90
C GLY A 161 -16.06 -0.20 -7.86
N THR A 162 -17.02 -0.28 -6.91
CA THR A 162 -18.10 0.72 -6.83
C THR A 162 -17.53 2.08 -6.41
N GLY A 163 -17.88 3.14 -7.14
CA GLY A 163 -17.46 4.52 -6.85
C GLY A 163 -16.00 4.84 -7.17
N VAL A 164 -15.25 3.90 -7.78
CA VAL A 164 -13.82 4.08 -8.10
C VAL A 164 -13.62 5.06 -9.26
N ASP A 165 -14.44 4.96 -10.33
CA ASP A 165 -14.29 5.83 -11.49
C ASP A 165 -14.61 7.30 -11.19
N PRO A 166 -15.74 7.66 -10.52
CA PRO A 166 -15.99 9.04 -10.09
C PRO A 166 -14.89 9.58 -9.15
N LEU A 167 -14.36 8.73 -8.25
CA LEU A 167 -13.25 9.12 -7.39
C LEU A 167 -11.99 9.41 -8.20
N ARG A 168 -11.68 8.59 -9.23
CA ARG A 168 -10.54 8.81 -10.12
C ARG A 168 -10.62 10.15 -10.84
N GLU A 169 -11.78 10.48 -11.38
CA GLU A 169 -12.04 11.76 -12.06
C GLU A 169 -11.84 12.96 -11.14
N GLU A 170 -12.33 12.89 -9.90
CA GLU A 170 -12.15 13.96 -8.92
C GLU A 170 -10.69 14.12 -8.51
N LEU A 171 -9.95 13.02 -8.33
CA LEU A 171 -8.51 13.07 -8.05
C LEU A 171 -7.74 13.68 -9.23
N ALA A 172 -8.11 13.36 -10.47
CA ALA A 172 -7.52 13.95 -11.66
C ALA A 172 -7.79 15.47 -11.76
N ALA A 173 -8.93 15.94 -11.22
CA ALA A 173 -9.25 17.36 -11.17
C ALA A 173 -8.33 18.17 -10.24
N LEU A 174 -7.70 17.53 -9.25
CA LEU A 174 -6.75 18.18 -8.33
C LEU A 174 -5.40 18.47 -8.97
N LEU A 175 -5.08 17.77 -10.06
CA LEU A 175 -3.72 17.80 -10.65
C LEU A 175 -3.43 19.13 -11.34
N PRO A 176 -2.22 19.67 -11.18
CA PRO A 176 -1.77 20.84 -11.92
C PRO A 176 -1.54 20.52 -13.40
N GLU A 177 -1.39 21.55 -14.22
CA GLU A 177 -0.88 21.41 -15.58
C GLU A 177 0.62 21.07 -15.52
N GLY A 178 1.03 20.06 -16.29
CA GLY A 178 2.42 19.61 -16.31
C GLY A 178 2.66 18.48 -17.33
N PRO A 179 3.93 18.10 -17.55
CA PRO A 179 4.31 16.97 -18.40
C PRO A 179 4.03 15.64 -17.67
N ALA A 180 3.94 14.53 -18.41
CA ALA A 180 3.92 13.21 -17.80
C ALA A 180 5.25 12.92 -17.07
N TYR A 181 5.17 12.38 -15.86
CA TYR A 181 6.34 11.99 -15.05
C TYR A 181 6.86 10.59 -15.44
N PHE A 182 5.96 9.74 -15.93
CA PHE A 182 6.26 8.34 -16.24
C PHE A 182 5.77 7.99 -17.65
N PRO A 183 6.39 6.99 -18.32
CA PRO A 183 5.88 6.43 -19.56
C PRO A 183 4.43 5.94 -19.43
N ALA A 184 3.63 6.11 -20.49
CA ALA A 184 2.20 5.77 -20.45
C ALA A 184 1.89 4.28 -20.20
N ALA A 185 2.85 3.40 -20.50
CA ALA A 185 2.71 1.96 -20.26
C ALA A 185 3.04 1.53 -18.82
N GLU A 186 3.65 2.40 -18.02
CA GLU A 186 4.02 2.09 -16.65
C GLU A 186 2.84 2.24 -15.71
N VAL A 187 2.68 1.25 -14.82
CA VAL A 187 1.67 1.23 -13.77
C VAL A 187 2.27 1.44 -12.36
N SER A 188 3.59 1.32 -12.24
CA SER A 188 4.35 1.56 -11.01
C SER A 188 5.84 1.78 -11.33
N ASP A 189 6.53 2.56 -10.50
CA ASP A 189 7.97 2.82 -10.57
C ASP A 189 8.80 1.87 -9.70
N GLN A 190 8.18 0.86 -9.10
CA GLN A 190 8.88 -0.02 -8.17
C GLN A 190 9.89 -0.92 -8.89
N PRO A 191 11.12 -1.06 -8.33
CA PRO A 191 12.05 -2.09 -8.76
C PRO A 191 11.40 -3.48 -8.72
N ARG A 192 11.66 -4.27 -9.75
CA ARG A 192 11.04 -5.59 -9.92
C ARG A 192 11.29 -6.52 -8.73
N GLU A 193 12.48 -6.48 -8.16
CA GLU A 193 12.84 -7.27 -6.98
C GLU A 193 11.97 -6.91 -5.76
N ILE A 194 11.63 -5.64 -5.61
CA ILE A 194 10.75 -5.17 -4.53
C ILE A 194 9.33 -5.69 -4.75
N VAL A 195 8.80 -5.62 -5.97
CA VAL A 195 7.47 -6.17 -6.30
C VAL A 195 7.41 -7.67 -5.99
N LEU A 196 8.42 -8.43 -6.42
CA LEU A 196 8.47 -9.87 -6.18
C LEU A 196 8.61 -10.20 -4.69
N ALA A 197 9.44 -9.44 -3.95
CA ALA A 197 9.57 -9.59 -2.49
C ALA A 197 8.23 -9.34 -1.78
N GLU A 198 7.51 -8.30 -2.17
CA GLU A 198 6.20 -7.96 -1.59
C GLU A 198 5.14 -9.05 -1.89
N LEU A 199 5.13 -9.63 -3.09
CA LEU A 199 4.23 -10.75 -3.44
C LEU A 199 4.51 -11.99 -2.56
N ILE A 200 5.78 -12.29 -2.29
CA ILE A 200 6.17 -13.38 -1.39
C ILE A 200 5.76 -13.04 0.05
N ARG A 201 6.01 -11.80 0.50
CA ARG A 201 5.67 -11.32 1.83
C ARG A 201 4.17 -11.39 2.09
N GLU A 202 3.34 -11.03 1.12
CA GLU A 202 1.88 -11.17 1.20
C GLU A 202 1.47 -12.61 1.54
N GLN A 203 2.09 -13.60 0.91
CA GLN A 203 1.76 -15.01 1.15
C GLN A 203 2.20 -15.48 2.55
N ALA A 204 3.30 -14.95 3.07
CA ALA A 204 3.71 -15.18 4.45
C ALA A 204 2.74 -14.53 5.45
N LEU A 205 2.37 -13.26 5.25
CA LEU A 205 1.43 -12.52 6.09
C LEU A 205 0.05 -13.17 6.17
N ARG A 206 -0.46 -13.67 5.03
CA ARG A 206 -1.78 -14.33 4.97
C ARG A 206 -1.84 -15.62 5.80
N ARG A 207 -0.70 -16.28 6.01
CA ARG A 207 -0.60 -17.58 6.68
C ARG A 207 -0.09 -17.51 8.12
N THR A 208 0.35 -16.33 8.55
CA THR A 208 0.88 -16.11 9.89
C THR A 208 -0.09 -15.30 10.73
N ARG A 209 0.02 -15.43 12.05
CA ARG A 209 -0.85 -14.76 13.04
C ARG A 209 -0.01 -14.22 14.21
N GLN A 210 -0.64 -13.45 15.08
CA GLN A 210 -0.02 -12.86 16.29
C GLN A 210 1.16 -11.93 15.92
N GLU A 211 2.33 -12.12 16.54
CA GLU A 211 3.51 -11.25 16.40
C GLU A 211 4.32 -11.50 15.13
N VAL A 212 4.17 -12.67 14.49
CA VAL A 212 4.99 -13.05 13.32
C VAL A 212 4.82 -12.10 12.14
N PRO A 213 3.60 -11.65 11.76
CA PRO A 213 3.41 -10.71 10.67
C PRO A 213 4.21 -9.41 10.79
N HIS A 214 4.43 -8.92 12.01
CA HIS A 214 5.14 -7.67 12.25
C HIS A 214 6.66 -7.78 12.07
N SER A 215 7.20 -8.97 12.26
CA SER A 215 8.64 -9.25 12.19
C SER A 215 9.10 -9.84 10.84
N VAL A 216 8.15 -10.18 9.95
CA VAL A 216 8.47 -10.76 8.63
C VAL A 216 8.86 -9.68 7.64
N GLU A 217 10.02 -9.85 7.02
CA GLU A 217 10.43 -9.11 5.82
C GLU A 217 10.95 -10.10 4.77
N VAL A 218 10.88 -9.72 3.50
CA VAL A 218 11.37 -10.55 2.39
C VAL A 218 12.38 -9.76 1.57
N HIS A 219 13.48 -10.41 1.27
CA HIS A 219 14.51 -9.88 0.40
C HIS A 219 14.76 -10.86 -0.75
N VAL A 220 14.72 -10.37 -1.98
CA VAL A 220 15.14 -11.12 -3.16
C VAL A 220 16.65 -10.99 -3.26
N GLU A 221 17.36 -12.11 -3.06
CA GLU A 221 18.83 -12.16 -3.10
C GLU A 221 19.33 -12.27 -4.54
N GLU A 222 18.55 -12.93 -5.43
CA GLU A 222 18.93 -13.15 -6.82
C GLU A 222 17.69 -13.28 -7.72
N LEU A 223 17.75 -12.65 -8.88
CA LEU A 223 16.76 -12.75 -9.95
C LEU A 223 17.49 -13.06 -11.26
N GLU A 224 17.31 -14.26 -11.78
CA GLU A 224 17.94 -14.72 -13.01
C GLU A 224 16.88 -15.06 -14.06
N GLU A 225 16.94 -14.42 -15.21
CA GLU A 225 16.08 -14.74 -16.35
C GLU A 225 16.77 -15.73 -17.28
N ARG A 226 16.13 -16.87 -17.51
CA ARG A 226 16.50 -17.87 -18.51
C ARG A 226 15.41 -17.92 -19.58
N ASP A 227 15.62 -18.61 -20.68
CA ASP A 227 14.72 -18.58 -21.85
C ASP A 227 13.22 -18.61 -21.53
N ASP A 228 12.74 -19.67 -20.84
CA ASP A 228 11.31 -19.86 -20.49
C ASP A 228 11.05 -19.83 -18.97
N LEU A 229 12.07 -19.58 -18.15
CA LEU A 229 12.06 -19.69 -16.70
C LEU A 229 12.73 -18.50 -16.04
N THR A 230 12.08 -17.93 -15.03
CA THR A 230 12.73 -17.00 -14.11
C THR A 230 13.05 -17.72 -12.80
N VAL A 231 14.31 -17.66 -12.39
CA VAL A 231 14.77 -18.18 -11.09
C VAL A 231 14.76 -17.03 -10.09
N VAL A 232 14.03 -17.20 -9.01
CA VAL A 232 13.94 -16.23 -7.91
C VAL A 232 14.49 -16.90 -6.65
N ARG A 233 15.57 -16.38 -6.09
CA ARG A 233 16.08 -16.76 -4.76
C ARG A 233 15.72 -15.68 -3.77
N ALA A 234 14.95 -16.05 -2.75
CA ALA A 234 14.47 -15.10 -1.76
C ALA A 234 14.64 -15.64 -0.33
N VAL A 235 14.82 -14.71 0.58
CA VAL A 235 14.93 -15.00 2.01
C VAL A 235 13.85 -14.27 2.78
N ILE A 236 13.17 -15.00 3.67
CA ILE A 236 12.28 -14.41 4.67
C ILE A 236 13.10 -14.16 5.93
N TRP A 237 13.18 -12.91 6.37
CA TRP A 237 13.79 -12.53 7.63
C TRP A 237 12.76 -12.50 8.75
N VAL A 238 13.19 -12.97 9.91
CA VAL A 238 12.47 -12.89 11.18
C VAL A 238 13.43 -12.51 12.30
N GLU A 239 12.93 -12.11 13.44
CA GLU A 239 13.78 -11.62 14.53
C GLU A 239 14.23 -12.72 15.51
N THR A 240 13.49 -13.85 15.58
CA THR A 240 13.78 -14.92 16.56
C THR A 240 13.67 -16.32 15.95
N ASP A 241 14.34 -17.30 16.58
CA ASP A 241 14.23 -18.71 16.19
C ASP A 241 12.83 -19.29 16.36
N SER A 242 12.06 -18.83 17.34
CA SER A 242 10.66 -19.20 17.50
C SER A 242 9.84 -18.82 16.28
N GLN A 243 9.98 -17.57 15.78
CA GLN A 243 9.31 -17.08 14.58
C GLN A 243 9.76 -17.86 13.33
N LYS A 244 11.07 -18.19 13.23
CA LYS A 244 11.60 -19.05 12.18
C LYS A 244 10.94 -20.42 12.21
N GLY A 245 10.81 -21.04 13.39
CA GLY A 245 10.13 -22.32 13.56
C GLY A 245 8.68 -22.29 13.09
N ILE A 246 7.94 -21.21 13.38
CA ILE A 246 6.54 -21.02 12.94
C ILE A 246 6.48 -20.94 11.41
N LEU A 247 7.38 -20.18 10.76
CA LEU A 247 7.40 -20.02 9.30
C LEU A 247 7.85 -21.28 8.56
N ILE A 248 8.70 -22.09 9.15
CA ILE A 248 9.09 -23.40 8.60
C ILE A 248 7.91 -24.37 8.77
N GLY A 249 7.31 -24.41 9.96
CA GLY A 249 6.26 -25.35 10.31
C GLY A 249 6.73 -26.79 10.45
N ALA A 250 5.86 -27.68 10.95
CA ALA A 250 6.17 -29.09 11.11
C ALA A 250 6.59 -29.71 9.75
N HIS A 251 7.77 -30.33 9.71
CA HIS A 251 8.36 -30.95 8.51
C HIS A 251 8.41 -30.01 7.29
N GLY A 252 8.52 -28.69 7.51
CA GLY A 252 8.57 -27.70 6.43
C GLY A 252 7.22 -27.41 5.75
N SER A 253 6.11 -27.76 6.40
CA SER A 253 4.76 -27.61 5.80
C SER A 253 4.38 -26.17 5.53
N MET A 254 4.70 -25.24 6.42
CA MET A 254 4.33 -23.82 6.28
C MET A 254 5.14 -23.15 5.16
N ILE A 255 6.47 -23.32 5.15
CA ILE A 255 7.31 -22.71 4.11
C ILE A 255 6.98 -23.26 2.72
N ARG A 256 6.62 -24.55 2.60
CA ARG A 256 6.12 -25.14 1.34
C ARG A 256 4.81 -24.51 0.90
N ALA A 257 3.87 -24.29 1.83
CA ALA A 257 2.59 -23.66 1.53
C ALA A 257 2.77 -22.19 1.08
N ILE A 258 3.65 -21.43 1.76
CA ILE A 258 4.01 -20.08 1.37
C ILE A 258 4.67 -20.08 -0.01
N GLY A 259 5.69 -20.90 -0.23
CA GLY A 259 6.42 -20.98 -1.50
C GLY A 259 5.54 -21.39 -2.68
N THR A 260 4.63 -22.36 -2.48
CA THR A 260 3.69 -22.77 -3.54
C THR A 260 2.75 -21.65 -3.94
N ALA A 261 2.21 -20.91 -2.96
CA ALA A 261 1.31 -19.80 -3.24
C ALA A 261 2.06 -18.59 -3.83
N ALA A 262 3.23 -18.26 -3.27
CA ALA A 262 4.07 -17.20 -3.79
C ALA A 262 4.48 -17.46 -5.24
N ARG A 263 4.92 -18.67 -5.57
CA ARG A 263 5.29 -19.04 -6.95
C ARG A 263 4.13 -18.80 -7.94
N ARG A 264 2.90 -19.10 -7.56
CA ARG A 264 1.72 -18.86 -8.42
C ARG A 264 1.49 -17.36 -8.67
N GLU A 265 1.67 -16.52 -7.65
CA GLU A 265 1.57 -15.07 -7.79
C GLU A 265 2.69 -14.53 -8.68
N LEU A 266 3.95 -14.96 -8.43
CA LEU A 266 5.11 -14.58 -9.24
C LEU A 266 4.93 -14.98 -10.71
N GLN A 267 4.37 -16.17 -10.99
CA GLN A 267 4.08 -16.61 -12.37
C GLN A 267 3.02 -15.73 -13.05
N ARG A 268 1.99 -15.27 -12.31
CA ARG A 268 1.01 -14.33 -12.85
C ARG A 268 1.61 -12.97 -13.13
N GLU A 269 2.42 -12.47 -12.23
CA GLU A 269 3.09 -11.17 -12.35
C GLU A 269 4.07 -11.14 -13.52
N LEU A 270 4.88 -12.18 -13.65
CA LEU A 270 5.92 -12.28 -14.67
C LEU A 270 5.43 -12.80 -16.03
N GLY A 271 4.21 -13.34 -16.10
CA GLY A 271 3.64 -13.94 -17.31
C GLY A 271 4.41 -15.17 -17.82
N ARG A 272 5.29 -15.78 -16.99
CA ARG A 272 6.18 -16.88 -17.38
C ARG A 272 6.42 -17.84 -16.21
N ARG A 273 7.06 -18.99 -16.50
CA ARG A 273 7.40 -19.98 -15.48
C ARG A 273 8.37 -19.41 -14.45
N VAL A 274 8.18 -19.80 -13.17
CA VAL A 274 9.03 -19.36 -12.06
C VAL A 274 9.50 -20.57 -11.27
N HIS A 275 10.81 -20.61 -11.01
CA HIS A 275 11.43 -21.42 -9.96
C HIS A 275 11.66 -20.50 -8.76
N LEU A 276 11.06 -20.82 -7.62
CA LEU A 276 11.22 -20.07 -6.38
C LEU A 276 12.00 -20.91 -5.37
N ASP A 277 13.20 -20.45 -5.02
CA ASP A 277 13.97 -20.94 -3.87
C ASP A 277 13.74 -19.97 -2.70
N LEU A 278 13.13 -20.48 -1.63
CA LEU A 278 12.69 -19.67 -0.50
C LEU A 278 13.25 -20.21 0.81
N THR A 279 14.01 -19.39 1.51
CA THR A 279 14.63 -19.73 2.79
C THR A 279 14.14 -18.82 3.92
N VAL A 280 14.33 -19.25 5.18
CA VAL A 280 14.03 -18.42 6.38
C VAL A 280 15.30 -18.25 7.19
N LYS A 281 15.69 -16.99 7.42
CA LYS A 281 16.88 -16.63 8.23
C LYS A 281 16.48 -15.76 9.42
N VAL A 282 17.09 -15.99 10.57
CA VAL A 282 16.98 -15.09 11.73
C VAL A 282 17.91 -13.90 11.50
N ARG A 283 17.35 -12.71 11.59
CA ARG A 283 18.07 -11.43 11.64
C ARG A 283 17.60 -10.67 12.86
N ALA A 284 18.26 -10.90 13.98
CA ALA A 284 17.90 -10.29 15.26
C ALA A 284 17.85 -8.75 15.13
N ALA A 285 16.78 -8.15 15.63
CA ALA A 285 16.58 -6.70 15.67
C ALA A 285 16.71 -5.97 14.32
N TRP A 286 16.47 -6.63 13.16
CA TRP A 286 16.58 -6.02 11.83
C TRP A 286 15.76 -4.73 11.69
N ARG A 287 14.65 -4.61 12.42
CA ARG A 287 13.79 -3.42 12.42
C ARG A 287 14.44 -2.20 13.09
N ARG A 288 15.57 -2.36 13.77
CA ARG A 288 16.37 -1.32 14.43
C ARG A 288 17.71 -1.09 13.74
N ASP A 289 18.04 -1.89 12.74
CA ASP A 289 19.31 -1.82 12.02
C ASP A 289 19.16 -0.93 10.78
N GLU A 290 19.70 0.28 10.86
CA GLU A 290 19.62 1.30 9.82
C GLU A 290 20.15 0.78 8.48
N SER A 291 21.26 0.02 8.47
CA SER A 291 21.88 -0.50 7.25
C SER A 291 21.02 -1.57 6.57
N LEU A 292 20.31 -2.37 7.36
CA LEU A 292 19.37 -3.36 6.82
C LEU A 292 18.11 -2.69 6.28
N LEU A 293 17.61 -1.63 6.94
CA LEU A 293 16.47 -0.86 6.46
C LEU A 293 16.78 -0.21 5.11
N ASP A 294 17.99 0.36 4.94
CA ASP A 294 18.45 0.91 3.66
C ASP A 294 18.48 -0.14 2.55
N ARG A 295 19.05 -1.33 2.85
CA ARG A 295 19.08 -2.47 1.91
C ARG A 295 17.71 -2.96 1.48
N LEU A 296 16.72 -2.81 2.34
CA LEU A 296 15.34 -3.14 2.06
C LEU A 296 14.60 -2.03 1.28
N GLY A 297 15.24 -0.89 0.99
CA GLY A 297 14.61 0.27 0.38
C GLY A 297 13.59 0.96 1.30
N ILE A 298 13.76 0.82 2.62
CA ILE A 298 12.97 1.52 3.63
C ILE A 298 13.78 2.77 4.03
N GLU A 299 13.74 3.76 3.16
CA GLU A 299 14.46 5.02 3.33
C GLU A 299 13.93 5.84 4.50
N PRO A 300 14.77 6.68 5.17
CA PRO A 300 14.37 7.53 6.28
C PRO A 300 13.42 8.65 5.88
#